data_2b6fa9e665d4db0435b5f67cdcd8e7ea
#
_entry.id   2b6fa9e665d4db0435b5f67cdcd8e7ea
#
_cell.length_a   1.000
_cell.length_b   1.000
_cell.length_c   1.000
_cell.angle_alpha   90.00
_cell.angle_beta   90.00
_cell.angle_gamma   90.00
#
_symmetry.space_group_name_H-M   'P 1'
#
loop_
_entity.id
_entity.type
_entity.pdbx_description
1 polymer ?
#
loop_
_entity_poly.entity_id
_entity_poly.type
_entity_poly.pdbx_seq_one_letter_code
_entity_poly.pdbx_strand_id
1 'polypeptide(L)'
;MTPINDTTSTNNTKDNTMTTKFHGVIPPVVTPLTPNGDLDVASYEKLINRLIGQGVDGLFVLGSTSEVAFFDDEMRGRVLAEAKRIIAGRVPLLAGVIDTETLRVIRHIRQAEEIEVDAVVATAPFYAITGPTEIDNHFRALHEATDLPLFVYDIPVCVHVKVPVELMITLGREG
;
A
#
# COMPACT_ATOMS: atom_id res chain seq x y z
N MET A 1 -18.17 -51.18 -7.83
CA MET A 1 -16.85 -50.48 -7.62
C MET A 1 -16.87 -49.23 -8.43
N THR A 2 -17.16 -48.10 -7.80
CA THR A 2 -17.21 -46.78 -8.44
C THR A 2 -15.93 -46.04 -8.06
N PRO A 3 -15.19 -45.40 -8.95
CA PRO A 3 -13.98 -44.68 -8.59
C PRO A 3 -14.33 -43.33 -7.92
N ILE A 4 -13.67 -43.07 -6.82
CA ILE A 4 -13.70 -41.82 -6.07
C ILE A 4 -12.90 -40.79 -6.87
N ASN A 5 -13.58 -39.71 -7.28
CA ASN A 5 -12.93 -38.53 -7.85
C ASN A 5 -12.21 -37.77 -6.74
N ASP A 6 -10.91 -37.75 -6.84
CA ASP A 6 -10.01 -36.95 -6.02
C ASP A 6 -10.01 -35.52 -6.59
N THR A 7 -10.70 -34.60 -5.90
CA THR A 7 -10.65 -33.16 -6.19
C THR A 7 -9.63 -32.52 -5.27
N THR A 8 -8.36 -32.65 -5.60
CA THR A 8 -7.28 -31.94 -4.91
C THR A 8 -6.84 -30.68 -5.67
N SER A 9 -7.00 -29.58 -4.98
CA SER A 9 -6.04 -28.46 -4.91
C SER A 9 -5.78 -27.62 -6.16
N THR A 10 -6.49 -26.49 -6.24
CA THR A 10 -6.12 -25.34 -7.13
C THR A 10 -5.88 -24.03 -6.35
N ASN A 11 -5.43 -24.06 -5.10
CA ASN A 11 -5.27 -22.85 -4.30
C ASN A 11 -3.83 -22.48 -3.90
N ASN A 12 -2.79 -22.92 -4.65
CA ASN A 12 -1.41 -22.71 -4.19
C ASN A 12 -0.50 -21.93 -5.16
N THR A 13 -1.04 -21.29 -6.19
CA THR A 13 -0.23 -20.54 -7.17
C THR A 13 -0.17 -19.03 -6.94
N LYS A 14 -1.17 -18.44 -6.28
CA LYS A 14 -1.17 -16.99 -5.98
C LYS A 14 -0.19 -16.63 -4.85
N ASP A 15 -0.10 -17.45 -3.82
CA ASP A 15 0.68 -17.18 -2.60
C ASP A 15 2.21 -17.17 -2.85
N ASN A 16 2.69 -18.01 -3.75
CA ASN A 16 4.14 -18.14 -4.01
C ASN A 16 4.68 -17.04 -4.95
N THR A 17 3.83 -16.39 -5.74
CA THR A 17 4.21 -15.26 -6.61
C THR A 17 4.29 -13.94 -5.84
N MET A 18 3.51 -13.76 -4.78
CA MET A 18 3.56 -12.56 -3.94
C MET A 18 4.83 -12.48 -3.09
N THR A 19 5.25 -13.59 -2.47
CA THR A 19 6.48 -13.65 -1.67
C THR A 19 7.76 -13.43 -2.47
N THR A 20 7.75 -13.71 -3.76
CA THR A 20 8.90 -13.44 -4.65
C THR A 20 8.92 -11.99 -5.18
N LYS A 21 7.77 -11.33 -5.28
CA LYS A 21 7.67 -9.95 -5.81
C LYS A 21 8.04 -8.89 -4.76
N PHE A 22 7.67 -9.10 -3.51
CA PHE A 22 7.91 -8.14 -2.42
C PHE A 22 8.85 -8.76 -1.39
N HIS A 23 10.13 -8.39 -1.46
CA HIS A 23 11.18 -8.89 -0.58
C HIS A 23 12.24 -7.82 -0.35
N GLY A 24 13.19 -8.08 0.54
CA GLY A 24 14.37 -7.25 0.74
C GLY A 24 14.07 -5.88 1.34
N VAL A 25 14.64 -4.83 0.79
CA VAL A 25 14.56 -3.45 1.31
C VAL A 25 13.60 -2.61 0.48
N ILE A 26 12.49 -2.22 1.08
CA ILE A 26 11.45 -1.36 0.48
C ILE A 26 11.30 -0.09 1.34
N PRO A 27 12.14 0.93 1.13
CA PRO A 27 12.11 2.12 1.97
C PRO A 27 10.88 3.00 1.68
N PRO A 28 10.32 3.67 2.73
CA PRO A 28 9.38 4.76 2.52
C PRO A 28 10.10 5.97 1.92
N VAL A 29 9.48 6.59 0.91
CA VAL A 29 10.05 7.71 0.16
C VAL A 29 9.48 9.03 0.67
N VAL A 30 10.33 10.01 0.97
CA VAL A 30 9.89 11.39 1.26
C VAL A 30 9.40 12.07 -0.02
N THR A 31 8.51 13.05 0.11
CA THR A 31 8.01 13.85 -1.00
C THR A 31 8.66 15.24 -0.97
N PRO A 32 9.69 15.51 -1.79
CA PRO A 32 10.26 16.84 -1.86
C PRO A 32 9.25 17.85 -2.37
N LEU A 33 9.12 18.98 -1.65
CA LEU A 33 8.20 20.04 -2.00
C LEU A 33 8.98 21.32 -2.31
N THR A 34 8.42 22.13 -3.22
CA THR A 34 8.85 23.51 -3.45
C THR A 34 8.48 24.40 -2.26
N PRO A 35 9.02 25.61 -2.13
CA PRO A 35 8.61 26.56 -1.09
C PRO A 35 7.11 26.91 -1.12
N ASN A 36 6.43 26.69 -2.24
CA ASN A 36 4.99 26.92 -2.39
C ASN A 36 4.13 25.70 -2.04
N GLY A 37 4.74 24.57 -1.67
CA GLY A 37 4.05 23.33 -1.32
C GLY A 37 3.77 22.41 -2.51
N ASP A 38 4.19 22.75 -3.72
CA ASP A 38 4.07 21.87 -4.89
C ASP A 38 5.12 20.76 -4.88
N LEU A 39 4.86 19.66 -5.58
CA LEU A 39 5.86 18.60 -5.79
C LEU A 39 7.08 19.13 -6.55
N ASP A 40 8.26 19.04 -5.93
CA ASP A 40 9.53 19.25 -6.62
C ASP A 40 9.92 18.00 -7.41
N VAL A 41 9.43 17.92 -8.63
CA VAL A 41 9.63 16.77 -9.52
C VAL A 41 11.11 16.47 -9.75
N ALA A 42 11.96 17.50 -9.89
CA ALA A 42 13.38 17.32 -10.17
C ALA A 42 14.12 16.69 -8.97
N SER A 43 13.81 17.13 -7.75
CA SER A 43 14.36 16.54 -6.51
C SER A 43 13.81 15.14 -6.28
N TYR A 44 12.52 14.90 -6.58
CA TYR A 44 11.89 13.61 -6.45
C TYR A 44 12.50 12.58 -7.40
N GLU A 45 12.74 12.94 -8.64
CA GLU A 45 13.42 12.10 -9.63
C GLU A 45 14.84 11.73 -9.21
N LYS A 46 15.63 12.70 -8.72
CA LYS A 46 16.98 12.44 -8.19
C LYS A 46 16.94 11.46 -7.00
N LEU A 47 15.98 11.64 -6.09
CA LEU A 47 15.82 10.78 -4.91
C LEU A 47 15.49 9.35 -5.31
N ILE A 48 14.46 9.15 -6.14
CA ILE A 48 14.02 7.83 -6.59
C ILE A 48 15.16 7.12 -7.35
N ASN A 49 15.81 7.81 -8.28
CA ASN A 49 16.92 7.24 -9.05
C ASN A 49 18.11 6.88 -8.15
N ARG A 50 18.39 7.68 -7.11
CA ARG A 50 19.42 7.35 -6.12
C ARG A 50 19.07 6.08 -5.34
N LEU A 51 17.85 5.97 -4.83
CA LEU A 51 17.42 4.79 -4.07
C LEU A 51 17.52 3.52 -4.92
N ILE A 52 17.00 3.54 -6.14
CA ILE A 52 17.10 2.42 -7.08
C ILE A 52 18.56 2.08 -7.39
N GLY A 53 19.40 3.10 -7.62
CA GLY A 53 20.84 2.92 -7.86
C GLY A 53 21.61 2.35 -6.66
N GLN A 54 21.06 2.44 -5.45
CA GLN A 54 21.59 1.81 -4.23
C GLN A 54 21.11 0.38 -4.02
N GLY A 55 20.27 -0.17 -4.92
CA GLY A 55 19.86 -1.56 -4.90
C GLY A 55 18.70 -1.88 -3.97
N VAL A 56 17.75 -0.94 -3.80
CA VAL A 56 16.50 -1.23 -3.09
C VAL A 56 15.63 -2.19 -3.91
N ASP A 57 14.84 -3.01 -3.22
CA ASP A 57 14.00 -4.05 -3.85
C ASP A 57 12.58 -3.56 -4.18
N GLY A 58 12.21 -2.37 -3.72
CA GLY A 58 10.94 -1.71 -4.01
C GLY A 58 10.90 -0.31 -3.41
N LEU A 59 9.84 0.45 -3.67
CA LEU A 59 9.64 1.77 -3.10
C LEU A 59 8.22 1.92 -2.56
N PHE A 60 8.11 2.41 -1.32
CA PHE A 60 6.85 2.74 -0.66
C PHE A 60 6.64 4.25 -0.68
N VAL A 61 5.71 4.74 -1.51
CA VAL A 61 5.36 6.16 -1.61
C VAL A 61 4.02 6.45 -0.93
N LEU A 62 3.78 7.71 -0.60
CA LEU A 62 2.58 8.16 0.12
C LEU A 62 2.38 7.48 1.49
N GLY A 63 3.48 7.11 2.16
CA GLY A 63 3.47 6.69 3.56
C GLY A 63 3.52 7.89 4.52
N SER A 64 3.65 7.63 5.83
CA SER A 64 3.79 8.67 6.86
C SER A 64 5.04 9.54 6.62
N THR A 65 6.15 8.95 6.19
CA THR A 65 7.39 9.65 5.83
C THR A 65 7.21 10.63 4.67
N SER A 66 6.25 10.36 3.79
CA SER A 66 5.86 11.20 2.63
C SER A 66 5.00 12.39 3.03
N GLU A 67 4.60 12.51 4.29
CA GLU A 67 3.68 13.54 4.80
C GLU A 67 2.27 13.46 4.16
N VAL A 68 1.85 12.24 3.74
CA VAL A 68 0.61 12.01 2.97
C VAL A 68 -0.65 12.61 3.61
N ALA A 69 -0.70 12.71 4.93
CA ALA A 69 -1.85 13.28 5.64
C ALA A 69 -2.09 14.77 5.36
N PHE A 70 -1.10 15.47 4.81
CA PHE A 70 -1.18 16.89 4.45
C PHE A 70 -1.54 17.13 2.98
N PHE A 71 -1.64 16.07 2.18
CA PHE A 71 -1.93 16.17 0.75
C PHE A 71 -3.42 15.99 0.48
N ASP A 72 -3.94 16.81 -0.41
CA ASP A 72 -5.24 16.58 -1.03
C ASP A 72 -5.18 15.44 -2.07
N ASP A 73 -6.34 15.06 -2.59
CA ASP A 73 -6.46 13.93 -3.52
C ASP A 73 -5.72 14.20 -4.85
N GLU A 74 -5.66 15.47 -5.30
CA GLU A 74 -4.93 15.86 -6.51
C GLU A 74 -3.43 15.71 -6.34
N MET A 75 -2.87 16.21 -5.23
CA MET A 75 -1.44 16.09 -4.92
C MET A 75 -1.04 14.61 -4.77
N ARG A 76 -1.87 13.79 -4.10
CA ARG A 76 -1.61 12.35 -3.97
C ARG A 76 -1.52 11.68 -5.34
N GLY A 77 -2.47 11.94 -6.23
CA GLY A 77 -2.45 11.43 -7.61
C GLY A 77 -1.22 11.86 -8.38
N ARG A 78 -0.84 13.13 -8.26
CA ARG A 78 0.36 13.69 -8.92
C ARG A 78 1.65 13.04 -8.41
N VAL A 79 1.81 12.91 -7.09
CA VAL A 79 2.99 12.25 -6.48
C VAL A 79 3.10 10.80 -6.96
N LEU A 80 1.99 10.07 -6.98
CA LEU A 80 1.97 8.66 -7.37
C LEU A 80 2.25 8.47 -8.86
N ALA A 81 1.65 9.30 -9.72
CA ALA A 81 1.89 9.28 -11.17
C ALA A 81 3.35 9.59 -11.52
N GLU A 82 3.95 10.60 -10.87
CA GLU A 82 5.36 10.92 -11.06
C GLU A 82 6.27 9.80 -10.54
N ALA A 83 5.97 9.19 -9.40
CA ALA A 83 6.70 8.02 -8.91
C ALA A 83 6.67 6.88 -9.93
N LYS A 84 5.48 6.53 -10.45
CA LYS A 84 5.32 5.49 -11.48
C LYS A 84 6.15 5.79 -12.73
N ARG A 85 6.06 7.03 -13.24
CA ARG A 85 6.84 7.48 -14.40
C ARG A 85 8.34 7.34 -14.17
N ILE A 86 8.83 7.79 -13.01
CA ILE A 86 10.26 7.80 -12.69
C ILE A 86 10.77 6.36 -12.45
N ILE A 87 10.03 5.55 -11.71
CA ILE A 87 10.41 4.15 -11.43
C ILE A 87 10.45 3.34 -12.71
N ALA A 88 9.52 3.56 -13.63
CA ALA A 88 9.48 2.94 -14.96
C ALA A 88 9.64 1.39 -14.92
N GLY A 89 9.02 0.73 -13.95
CA GLY A 89 9.04 -0.73 -13.78
C GLY A 89 10.36 -1.33 -13.29
N ARG A 90 11.34 -0.51 -12.88
CA ARG A 90 12.65 -1.00 -12.40
C ARG A 90 12.59 -1.73 -11.07
N VAL A 91 11.66 -1.33 -10.21
CA VAL A 91 11.36 -1.96 -8.91
C VAL A 91 9.86 -1.84 -8.65
N PRO A 92 9.26 -2.70 -7.80
CA PRO A 92 7.86 -2.58 -7.39
C PRO A 92 7.56 -1.22 -6.74
N LEU A 93 6.38 -0.66 -7.07
CA LEU A 93 5.81 0.55 -6.48
C LEU A 93 4.67 0.18 -5.53
N LEU A 94 4.84 0.45 -4.24
CA LEU A 94 3.81 0.32 -3.23
C LEU A 94 3.22 1.69 -2.92
N ALA A 95 1.89 1.83 -2.99
CA ALA A 95 1.19 3.09 -2.74
C ALA A 95 0.52 3.12 -1.37
N GLY A 96 0.81 4.14 -0.57
CA GLY A 96 0.06 4.43 0.65
C GLY A 96 -1.32 4.98 0.33
N VAL A 97 -2.35 4.24 0.73
CA VAL A 97 -3.77 4.63 0.59
C VAL A 97 -4.34 5.09 1.93
N ILE A 98 -3.52 5.76 2.72
CA ILE A 98 -3.74 6.13 4.12
C ILE A 98 -4.73 7.30 4.20
N ASP A 99 -5.85 7.12 4.91
CA ASP A 99 -6.82 8.18 5.18
C ASP A 99 -7.65 7.88 6.46
N THR A 100 -8.48 8.82 6.86
CA THR A 100 -9.25 8.79 8.10
C THR A 100 -10.49 7.91 8.04
N GLU A 101 -10.93 7.48 6.84
CA GLU A 101 -12.22 6.82 6.64
C GLU A 101 -12.16 5.82 5.47
N THR A 102 -12.85 4.67 5.62
CA THR A 102 -12.80 3.52 4.70
C THR A 102 -13.12 3.89 3.25
N LEU A 103 -14.18 4.66 2.99
CA LEU A 103 -14.57 5.02 1.62
C LEU A 103 -13.56 5.99 0.97
N ARG A 104 -12.86 6.78 1.77
CA ARG A 104 -11.77 7.63 1.27
C ARG A 104 -10.57 6.77 0.87
N VAL A 105 -10.21 5.79 1.70
CA VAL A 105 -9.15 4.82 1.38
C VAL A 105 -9.48 4.05 0.11
N ILE A 106 -10.73 3.60 -0.07
CA ILE A 106 -11.18 2.93 -1.31
C ILE A 106 -11.04 3.83 -2.54
N ARG A 107 -11.30 5.14 -2.43
CA ARG A 107 -11.04 6.08 -3.54
C ARG A 107 -9.55 6.17 -3.89
N HIS A 108 -8.67 6.18 -2.89
CA HIS A 108 -7.23 6.16 -3.11
C HIS A 108 -6.74 4.83 -3.71
N ILE A 109 -7.36 3.70 -3.33
CA ILE A 109 -7.11 2.40 -3.98
C ILE A 109 -7.43 2.48 -5.48
N ARG A 110 -8.60 2.98 -5.85
CA ARG A 110 -8.98 3.12 -7.27
C ARG A 110 -8.02 4.01 -8.05
N GLN A 111 -7.58 5.13 -7.46
CA GLN A 111 -6.56 5.98 -8.07
C GLN A 111 -5.22 5.25 -8.23
N ALA A 112 -4.83 4.43 -7.28
CA ALA A 112 -3.63 3.60 -7.35
C ALA A 112 -3.73 2.52 -8.44
N GLU A 113 -4.90 1.91 -8.61
CA GLU A 113 -5.19 0.95 -9.69
C GLU A 113 -5.10 1.61 -11.07
N GLU A 114 -5.66 2.82 -11.24
CA GLU A 114 -5.57 3.57 -12.51
C GLU A 114 -4.11 3.89 -12.89
N ILE A 115 -3.23 4.05 -11.90
CA ILE A 115 -1.79 4.29 -12.08
C ILE A 115 -1.01 2.98 -12.23
N GLU A 116 -1.67 1.84 -12.04
CA GLU A 116 -1.08 0.50 -12.14
C GLU A 116 0.07 0.27 -11.16
N VAL A 117 -0.14 0.59 -9.87
CA VAL A 117 0.83 0.26 -8.81
C VAL A 117 0.90 -1.26 -8.58
N ASP A 118 1.94 -1.72 -7.91
CA ASP A 118 2.15 -3.15 -7.66
C ASP A 118 1.49 -3.65 -6.38
N ALA A 119 1.23 -2.75 -5.42
CA ALA A 119 0.54 -3.04 -4.17
C ALA A 119 0.04 -1.76 -3.51
N VAL A 120 -0.89 -1.90 -2.56
CA VAL A 120 -1.37 -0.82 -1.71
C VAL A 120 -1.03 -1.08 -0.23
N VAL A 121 -0.83 -0.01 0.52
CA VAL A 121 -0.47 -0.05 1.94
C VAL A 121 -1.47 0.80 2.71
N ALA A 122 -2.22 0.19 3.62
CA ALA A 122 -3.26 0.85 4.41
C ALA A 122 -2.99 0.75 5.92
N THR A 123 -3.31 1.81 6.65
CA THR A 123 -3.36 1.82 8.12
C THR A 123 -4.78 1.58 8.60
N ALA A 124 -4.96 1.31 9.89
CA ALA A 124 -6.28 1.48 10.50
C ALA A 124 -6.77 2.93 10.31
N PRO A 125 -8.09 3.18 10.23
CA PRO A 125 -8.64 4.53 10.23
C PRO A 125 -8.17 5.32 11.45
N PHE A 126 -7.93 6.61 11.27
CA PHE A 126 -7.42 7.49 12.33
C PHE A 126 -8.25 8.77 12.45
N TYR A 127 -7.92 9.66 13.39
CA TYR A 127 -8.68 10.82 13.83
C TYR A 127 -9.85 10.44 14.76
N ALA A 128 -10.80 9.63 14.30
CA ALA A 128 -11.77 8.98 15.21
C ALA A 128 -11.16 7.67 15.74
N ILE A 129 -11.26 7.46 17.06
CA ILE A 129 -10.76 6.22 17.68
C ILE A 129 -11.69 5.08 17.30
N THR A 130 -11.15 4.03 16.70
CA THR A 130 -11.86 2.83 16.26
C THR A 130 -11.49 1.63 17.14
N GLY A 131 -12.46 0.73 17.33
CA GLY A 131 -12.26 -0.54 18.04
C GLY A 131 -11.86 -1.69 17.09
N PRO A 132 -11.59 -2.88 17.65
CA PRO A 132 -11.18 -4.04 16.84
C PRO A 132 -12.17 -4.44 15.74
N THR A 133 -13.47 -4.31 15.99
CA THR A 133 -14.52 -4.64 15.01
C THR A 133 -14.51 -3.68 13.82
N GLU A 134 -14.36 -2.38 14.08
CA GLU A 134 -14.29 -1.37 13.04
C GLU A 134 -13.02 -1.53 12.20
N ILE A 135 -11.90 -1.91 12.84
CA ILE A 135 -10.63 -2.17 12.15
C ILE A 135 -10.76 -3.42 11.26
N ASP A 136 -11.39 -4.49 11.75
CA ASP A 136 -11.65 -5.71 10.96
C ASP A 136 -12.52 -5.38 9.73
N ASN A 137 -13.66 -4.72 9.96
CA ASN A 137 -14.56 -4.30 8.88
C ASN A 137 -13.85 -3.42 7.85
N HIS A 138 -12.97 -2.52 8.31
CA HIS A 138 -12.17 -1.66 7.44
C HIS A 138 -11.30 -2.48 6.49
N PHE A 139 -10.43 -3.34 7.00
CA PHE A 139 -9.51 -4.12 6.17
C PHE A 139 -10.24 -5.09 5.24
N ARG A 140 -11.36 -5.71 5.69
CA ARG A 140 -12.19 -6.54 4.83
C ARG A 140 -12.79 -5.75 3.67
N ALA A 141 -13.33 -4.56 3.94
CA ALA A 141 -13.87 -3.69 2.90
C ALA A 141 -12.79 -3.22 1.90
N LEU A 142 -11.55 -3.01 2.35
CA LEU A 142 -10.44 -2.69 1.45
C LEU A 142 -10.05 -3.90 0.59
N HIS A 143 -9.98 -5.09 1.18
CA HIS A 143 -9.69 -6.32 0.43
C HIS A 143 -10.74 -6.62 -0.63
N GLU A 144 -12.04 -6.42 -0.32
CA GLU A 144 -13.13 -6.58 -1.28
C GLU A 144 -13.10 -5.53 -2.41
N ALA A 145 -12.45 -4.38 -2.18
CA ALA A 145 -12.43 -3.28 -3.14
C ALA A 145 -11.34 -3.40 -4.20
N THR A 146 -10.38 -4.33 -4.07
CA THR A 146 -9.23 -4.44 -4.99
C THR A 146 -8.67 -5.85 -5.09
N ASP A 147 -8.11 -6.18 -6.25
CA ASP A 147 -7.29 -7.39 -6.47
C ASP A 147 -5.79 -7.14 -6.23
N LEU A 148 -5.38 -5.90 -5.91
CA LEU A 148 -3.99 -5.59 -5.58
C LEU A 148 -3.60 -6.20 -4.23
N PRO A 149 -2.35 -6.66 -4.06
CA PRO A 149 -1.81 -6.99 -2.76
C PRO A 149 -1.98 -5.85 -1.77
N LEU A 150 -2.63 -6.14 -0.62
CA LEU A 150 -2.90 -5.17 0.45
C LEU A 150 -1.98 -5.42 1.64
N PHE A 151 -1.14 -4.44 1.98
CA PHE A 151 -0.30 -4.48 3.16
C PHE A 151 -0.96 -3.76 4.33
N VAL A 152 -1.09 -4.45 5.46
CA VAL A 152 -1.53 -3.85 6.73
C VAL A 152 -0.36 -3.12 7.36
N TYR A 153 -0.48 -1.80 7.51
CA TYR A 153 0.54 -0.94 8.12
C TYR A 153 0.15 -0.56 9.55
N ASP A 154 0.69 -1.30 10.53
CA ASP A 154 0.48 -1.02 11.94
C ASP A 154 1.47 0.05 12.43
N ILE A 155 1.02 1.30 12.52
CA ILE A 155 1.82 2.45 12.95
C ILE A 155 1.09 3.27 14.02
N PRO A 156 0.92 2.73 15.23
CA PRO A 156 0.13 3.38 16.29
C PRO A 156 0.66 4.74 16.73
N VAL A 157 1.95 5.01 16.53
CA VAL A 157 2.55 6.33 16.81
C VAL A 157 1.96 7.45 15.95
N CYS A 158 1.46 7.14 14.74
CA CYS A 158 0.85 8.11 13.82
C CYS A 158 -0.69 8.08 13.87
N VAL A 159 -1.27 6.88 13.95
CA VAL A 159 -2.73 6.70 13.84
C VAL A 159 -3.43 6.53 15.20
N HIS A 160 -2.67 6.44 16.31
CA HIS A 160 -3.16 6.28 17.69
C HIS A 160 -4.05 5.06 17.92
N VAL A 161 -4.02 4.11 16.99
CA VAL A 161 -4.75 2.85 17.03
C VAL A 161 -3.79 1.73 16.68
N LYS A 162 -3.87 0.62 17.44
CA LYS A 162 -3.07 -0.58 17.18
C LYS A 162 -3.94 -1.65 16.53
N VAL A 163 -3.45 -2.24 15.45
CA VAL A 163 -4.09 -3.41 14.84
C VAL A 163 -3.79 -4.63 15.71
N PRO A 164 -4.79 -5.36 16.21
CA PRO A 164 -4.56 -6.57 16.99
C PRO A 164 -3.80 -7.63 16.17
N VAL A 165 -2.82 -8.29 16.81
CA VAL A 165 -2.01 -9.31 16.13
C VAL A 165 -2.87 -10.48 15.64
N GLU A 166 -3.85 -10.89 16.45
CA GLU A 166 -4.80 -11.96 16.12
C GLU A 166 -5.61 -11.61 14.87
N LEU A 167 -5.98 -10.33 14.70
CA LEU A 167 -6.66 -9.87 13.49
C LEU A 167 -5.74 -9.94 12.27
N MET A 168 -4.49 -9.48 12.39
CA MET A 168 -3.51 -9.59 11.29
C MET A 168 -3.29 -11.05 10.85
N ILE A 169 -3.22 -11.99 11.83
CA ILE A 169 -3.10 -13.43 11.54
C ILE A 169 -4.35 -13.94 10.81
N THR A 170 -5.53 -13.52 11.24
CA THR A 170 -6.80 -13.93 10.63
C THR A 170 -6.90 -13.44 9.20
N LEU A 171 -6.69 -12.14 8.97
CA LEU A 171 -6.72 -11.54 7.64
C LEU A 171 -5.70 -12.19 6.70
N GLY A 172 -4.47 -12.44 7.16
CA GLY A 172 -3.43 -13.08 6.36
C GLY A 172 -3.67 -14.56 6.04
N ARG A 173 -4.61 -15.23 6.74
CA ARG A 173 -5.03 -16.62 6.43
C ARG A 173 -6.20 -16.68 5.47
N GLU A 174 -7.00 -15.64 5.44
CA GLU A 174 -8.20 -15.55 4.60
C GLU A 174 -7.86 -15.07 3.16
N GLY A 175 -6.69 -14.51 2.95
CA GLY A 175 -6.14 -14.07 1.65
C GLY A 175 -5.96 -12.59 1.58
#